data_9c4a85cbd01f55d4bf01621bd85bc780
#
_entry.id   9c4a85cbd01f55d4bf01621bd85bc780
#
_cell.length_a   1.000
_cell.length_b   1.000
_cell.length_c   1.000
_cell.angle_alpha   90.00
_cell.angle_beta   90.00
_cell.angle_gamma   90.00
#
_symmetry.space_group_name_H-M   'P 1'
#
loop_
_entity.id
_entity.type
_entity.pdbx_description
1 polymer ?
#
loop_
_entity_poly.entity_id
_entity_poly.type
_entity_poly.pdbx_seq_one_letter_code
_entity_poly.pdbx_strand_id
1 'polypeptide(L)'
;SENRPQNLRESVADCWWFDSSGVMFKKAIGVEGNLIASVSDYSQKNLSLNSKIVPDEFMANIFSVFRAISASGLSVKEIRLNDLALQEIEVDTYDSLPAESLLKAGPKVYFSLRFPADNIPEIINSLKEKTAFGSLQYVDFRVENRVYYK
;
A
#
# COMPACT_ATOMS: atom_id res chain seq x y z
N SER A 1 -22.15 13.97 -40.26
CA SER A 1 -21.61 12.80 -39.57
C SER A 1 -20.66 13.26 -38.48
N GLU A 2 -21.16 13.35 -37.27
CA GLU A 2 -20.39 13.73 -36.13
C GLU A 2 -19.70 12.49 -35.56
N ASN A 3 -18.38 12.37 -35.81
CA ASN A 3 -17.53 11.47 -35.04
C ASN A 3 -17.35 12.03 -33.64
N ARG A 4 -18.27 11.67 -32.72
CA ARG A 4 -18.00 11.77 -31.30
C ARG A 4 -16.90 10.76 -30.96
N PRO A 5 -15.80 11.18 -30.32
CA PRO A 5 -14.89 10.20 -29.75
C PRO A 5 -15.69 9.39 -28.74
N GLN A 6 -15.73 8.08 -28.95
CA GLN A 6 -16.31 7.15 -27.99
C GLN A 6 -15.59 7.37 -26.67
N ASN A 7 -16.33 7.76 -25.67
CA ASN A 7 -15.89 7.88 -24.31
C ASN A 7 -15.00 6.71 -23.96
N LEU A 8 -13.72 6.99 -23.72
CA LEU A 8 -12.92 6.21 -22.81
C LEU A 8 -13.73 6.14 -21.51
N ARG A 9 -14.51 5.07 -21.33
CA ARG A 9 -14.99 4.69 -20.02
C ARG A 9 -13.74 4.50 -19.20
N GLU A 10 -13.42 5.47 -18.36
CA GLU A 10 -12.56 5.22 -17.23
C GLU A 10 -13.10 3.94 -16.61
N SER A 11 -12.32 2.86 -16.65
CA SER A 11 -12.68 1.63 -15.99
C SER A 11 -12.75 1.98 -14.52
N VAL A 12 -13.98 2.12 -13.99
CA VAL A 12 -14.18 2.25 -12.56
C VAL A 12 -13.53 1.02 -11.95
N ALA A 13 -12.43 1.22 -11.24
CA ALA A 13 -11.74 0.13 -10.59
C ALA A 13 -12.73 -0.61 -9.69
N ASP A 14 -12.86 -1.91 -9.88
CA ASP A 14 -13.72 -2.72 -9.02
C ASP A 14 -13.14 -2.72 -7.61
N CYS A 15 -13.87 -2.15 -6.65
CA CYS A 15 -13.50 -2.14 -5.25
C CYS A 15 -14.22 -3.26 -4.51
N TRP A 16 -13.51 -3.92 -3.59
CA TRP A 16 -14.03 -5.03 -2.81
C TRP A 16 -13.71 -4.86 -1.33
N TRP A 17 -14.67 -5.18 -0.48
CA TRP A 17 -14.44 -5.35 0.94
C TRP A 17 -13.86 -6.74 1.21
N PHE A 18 -12.86 -6.83 2.06
CA PHE A 18 -12.32 -8.09 2.56
C PHE A 18 -12.31 -8.10 4.10
N ASP A 19 -12.46 -9.29 4.66
CA ASP A 19 -12.46 -9.50 6.11
C ASP A 19 -11.04 -9.69 6.68
N SER A 20 -10.95 -9.96 7.97
CA SER A 20 -9.67 -10.21 8.66
C SER A 20 -8.95 -11.48 8.21
N SER A 21 -9.62 -12.35 7.47
CA SER A 21 -9.03 -13.52 6.80
C SER A 21 -8.61 -13.23 5.36
N GLY A 22 -8.81 -11.98 4.90
CA GLY A 22 -8.50 -11.55 3.54
C GLY A 22 -9.46 -12.06 2.47
N VAL A 23 -10.63 -12.55 2.88
CA VAL A 23 -11.66 -13.03 1.97
C VAL A 23 -12.56 -11.90 1.51
N MET A 24 -12.70 -11.73 0.20
CA MET A 24 -13.58 -10.72 -0.38
C MET A 24 -15.05 -11.15 -0.22
N PHE A 25 -15.84 -10.29 0.41
CA PHE A 25 -17.22 -10.64 0.73
C PHE A 25 -18.27 -9.70 0.12
N LYS A 26 -17.89 -8.53 -0.34
CA LYS A 26 -18.83 -7.55 -0.91
C LYS A 26 -18.12 -6.58 -1.84
N LYS A 27 -18.77 -6.24 -2.96
CA LYS A 27 -18.37 -5.08 -3.77
C LYS A 27 -18.54 -3.79 -2.97
N ALA A 28 -17.55 -2.93 -3.02
CA ALA A 28 -17.59 -1.61 -2.43
C ALA A 28 -17.76 -0.55 -3.51
N ILE A 29 -18.42 0.55 -3.15
CA ILE A 29 -18.37 1.76 -3.94
C ILE A 29 -17.01 2.40 -3.66
N GLY A 30 -16.32 2.87 -4.69
CA GLY A 30 -15.04 3.57 -4.51
C GLY A 30 -15.21 4.73 -3.52
N VAL A 31 -14.48 4.69 -2.42
CA VAL A 31 -14.50 5.72 -1.38
C VAL A 31 -13.23 6.53 -1.51
N GLU A 32 -13.37 7.80 -1.80
CA GLU A 32 -12.26 8.75 -1.67
C GLU A 32 -12.09 9.10 -0.19
N GLY A 33 -10.90 8.83 0.36
CA GLY A 33 -10.52 9.23 1.71
C GLY A 33 -9.77 8.13 2.50
N ASN A 34 -8.92 8.57 3.42
CA ASN A 34 -7.99 7.72 4.18
C ASN A 34 -8.58 7.03 5.42
N LEU A 35 -9.90 6.90 5.52
CA LEU A 35 -10.55 6.34 6.72
C LEU A 35 -10.44 4.81 6.82
N ILE A 36 -10.09 4.13 5.74
CA ILE A 36 -10.04 2.67 5.66
C ILE A 36 -8.78 2.28 4.90
N ALA A 37 -8.04 1.28 5.40
CA ALA A 37 -6.91 0.74 4.68
C ALA A 37 -7.38 0.15 3.35
N SER A 38 -6.89 0.69 2.25
CA SER A 38 -7.17 0.22 0.90
C SER A 38 -5.89 -0.23 0.21
N VAL A 39 -5.98 -1.29 -0.57
CA VAL A 39 -4.87 -1.82 -1.38
C VAL A 39 -5.26 -1.78 -2.84
N SER A 40 -4.43 -1.16 -3.65
CA SER A 40 -4.55 -1.19 -5.10
C SER A 40 -3.88 -2.45 -5.63
N ASP A 41 -4.66 -3.33 -6.23
CA ASP A 41 -4.18 -4.60 -6.76
C ASP A 41 -3.87 -4.49 -8.25
N TYR A 42 -2.61 -4.47 -8.58
CA TYR A 42 -2.08 -4.46 -9.94
C TYR A 42 -1.62 -5.84 -10.41
N SER A 43 -1.82 -6.90 -9.62
CA SER A 43 -1.33 -8.25 -9.92
C SER A 43 -2.10 -8.95 -11.04
N GLN A 44 -3.11 -8.29 -11.60
CA GLN A 44 -3.96 -8.78 -12.71
C GLN A 44 -4.71 -10.08 -12.42
N LYS A 45 -4.85 -10.47 -11.16
CA LYS A 45 -5.70 -11.58 -10.80
C LYS A 45 -7.19 -11.20 -10.87
N ASN A 46 -8.03 -12.16 -11.20
CA ASN A 46 -9.47 -11.96 -11.17
C ASN A 46 -9.97 -11.90 -9.72
N LEU A 47 -10.53 -10.75 -9.35
CA LEU A 47 -11.17 -10.56 -8.06
C LEU A 47 -12.63 -11.00 -8.16
N SER A 48 -13.06 -11.81 -7.21
CA SER A 48 -14.44 -12.29 -7.14
C SER A 48 -14.87 -12.50 -5.69
N LEU A 49 -16.18 -12.65 -5.49
CA LEU A 49 -16.72 -13.01 -4.19
C LEU A 49 -16.06 -14.30 -3.67
N ASN A 50 -15.71 -14.32 -2.39
CA ASN A 50 -15.02 -15.42 -1.70
C ASN A 50 -13.58 -15.69 -2.15
N SER A 51 -12.98 -14.90 -3.06
CA SER A 51 -11.56 -15.00 -3.35
C SER A 51 -10.74 -14.26 -2.29
N LYS A 52 -9.48 -14.64 -2.13
CA LYS A 52 -8.55 -14.03 -1.19
C LYS A 52 -7.70 -12.97 -1.84
N ILE A 53 -7.33 -11.95 -1.08
CA ILE A 53 -6.45 -10.86 -1.56
C ILE A 53 -5.04 -11.36 -1.86
N VAL A 54 -4.55 -12.33 -1.09
CA VAL A 54 -3.26 -13.02 -1.27
C VAL A 54 -3.41 -14.49 -0.90
N PRO A 55 -2.48 -15.37 -1.30
CA PRO A 55 -2.43 -16.75 -0.82
C PRO A 55 -2.37 -16.84 0.71
N ASP A 56 -2.90 -17.91 1.28
CA ASP A 56 -2.99 -18.12 2.73
C ASP A 56 -1.67 -17.95 3.47
N GLU A 57 -0.59 -18.40 2.88
CA GLU A 57 0.76 -18.30 3.45
C GLU A 57 1.22 -16.86 3.69
N PHE A 58 0.66 -15.89 2.96
CA PHE A 58 1.01 -14.47 3.10
C PHE A 58 0.03 -13.66 3.92
N MET A 59 -1.10 -14.23 4.33
CA MET A 59 -2.18 -13.50 5.00
C MET A 59 -1.72 -12.83 6.30
N ALA A 60 -1.03 -13.57 7.17
CA ALA A 60 -0.55 -13.01 8.43
C ALA A 60 0.46 -11.87 8.19
N ASN A 61 1.32 -12.01 7.19
CA ASN A 61 2.35 -11.02 6.89
C ASN A 61 1.77 -9.75 6.25
N ILE A 62 0.77 -9.86 5.37
CA ILE A 62 0.13 -8.65 4.82
C ILE A 62 -0.57 -7.84 5.92
N PHE A 63 -1.21 -8.48 6.88
CA PHE A 63 -1.81 -7.78 8.01
C PHE A 63 -0.76 -7.16 8.94
N SER A 64 0.41 -7.82 9.12
CA SER A 64 1.51 -7.20 9.85
C SER A 64 2.04 -5.94 9.15
N VAL A 65 2.08 -5.94 7.82
CA VAL A 65 2.43 -4.74 7.03
C VAL A 65 1.42 -3.62 7.24
N PHE A 66 0.12 -3.90 7.22
CA PHE A 66 -0.91 -2.88 7.48
C PHE A 66 -0.79 -2.29 8.89
N ARG A 67 -0.56 -3.12 9.90
CA ARG A 67 -0.29 -2.64 11.26
C ARG A 67 0.97 -1.78 11.35
N ALA A 68 2.04 -2.20 10.68
CA ALA A 68 3.30 -1.45 10.65
C ALA A 68 3.13 -0.07 9.99
N ILE A 69 2.42 0.01 8.87
CA ILE A 69 2.11 1.26 8.19
C ILE A 69 1.34 2.20 9.12
N SER A 70 0.28 1.69 9.77
CA SER A 70 -0.52 2.46 10.71
C SER A 70 0.29 2.95 11.91
N ALA A 71 1.08 2.07 12.52
CA ALA A 71 1.89 2.40 13.70
C ALA A 71 3.07 3.34 13.40
N SER A 72 3.53 3.38 12.16
CA SER A 72 4.65 4.24 11.74
C SER A 72 4.27 5.69 11.51
N GLY A 73 2.98 6.02 11.51
CA GLY A 73 2.49 7.37 11.23
C GLY A 73 2.87 7.88 9.84
N LEU A 74 2.95 6.98 8.85
CA LEU A 74 3.23 7.35 7.47
C LEU A 74 2.02 8.04 6.84
N SER A 75 2.26 9.11 6.10
CA SER A 75 1.25 9.75 5.26
C SER A 75 1.13 8.96 3.97
N VAL A 76 0.21 8.02 3.92
CA VAL A 76 0.07 7.07 2.81
C VAL A 76 -0.73 7.69 1.67
N LYS A 77 -0.17 7.62 0.46
CA LYS A 77 -0.86 7.93 -0.79
C LYS A 77 -1.56 6.69 -1.35
N GLU A 78 -0.85 5.59 -1.47
CA GLU A 78 -1.33 4.35 -2.04
C GLU A 78 -0.55 3.15 -1.48
N ILE A 79 -1.25 2.05 -1.18
CA ILE A 79 -0.66 0.75 -0.89
C ILE A 79 -0.88 -0.12 -2.13
N ARG A 80 0.20 -0.65 -2.70
CA ARG A 80 0.19 -1.35 -3.98
C ARG A 80 0.63 -2.80 -3.84
N LEU A 81 -0.17 -3.70 -4.40
CA LEU A 81 0.20 -5.08 -4.66
C LEU A 81 0.44 -5.22 -6.16
N ASN A 82 1.72 -5.15 -6.58
CA ASN A 82 2.06 -5.10 -8.00
C ASN A 82 2.11 -6.49 -8.64
N ASP A 83 2.84 -7.42 -8.05
CA ASP A 83 3.00 -8.76 -8.55
C ASP A 83 3.08 -9.76 -7.39
N LEU A 84 2.20 -10.76 -7.39
CA LEU A 84 2.20 -11.80 -6.37
C LEU A 84 3.48 -12.63 -6.36
N ALA A 85 4.12 -12.81 -7.50
CA ALA A 85 5.36 -13.58 -7.61
C ALA A 85 6.53 -12.92 -6.85
N LEU A 86 6.53 -11.60 -6.74
CA LEU A 86 7.54 -10.86 -5.99
C LEU A 86 7.31 -10.93 -4.47
N GLN A 87 6.09 -11.23 -4.04
CA GLN A 87 5.72 -11.32 -2.61
C GLN A 87 6.03 -10.02 -1.84
N GLU A 88 5.69 -8.89 -2.46
CA GLU A 88 6.06 -7.56 -2.00
C GLU A 88 4.86 -6.61 -1.97
N ILE A 89 4.90 -5.66 -1.04
CA ILE A 89 4.01 -4.50 -0.98
C ILE A 89 4.85 -3.24 -1.17
N GLU A 90 4.41 -2.37 -2.06
CA GLU A 90 4.95 -1.03 -2.26
C GLU A 90 3.99 0.01 -1.69
N VAL A 91 4.51 0.95 -0.92
CA VAL A 91 3.73 2.04 -0.35
C VAL A 91 4.26 3.35 -0.88
N ASP A 92 3.40 4.08 -1.59
CA ASP A 92 3.66 5.47 -1.95
C ASP A 92 3.25 6.37 -0.78
N THR A 93 4.12 7.29 -0.39
CA THR A 93 3.86 8.22 0.70
C THR A 93 3.87 9.67 0.24
N TYR A 94 3.29 10.53 1.09
CA TYR A 94 3.48 11.97 1.01
C TYR A 94 4.52 12.40 2.03
N ASP A 95 5.26 13.48 1.73
CA ASP A 95 6.03 14.18 2.74
C ASP A 95 5.06 14.88 3.70
N SER A 96 5.24 14.67 5.00
CA SER A 96 4.42 15.26 6.05
C SER A 96 4.84 16.72 6.29
N LEU A 97 4.57 17.59 5.33
CA LEU A 97 4.73 19.02 5.48
C LEU A 97 3.42 19.69 5.96
N PRO A 98 3.51 20.85 6.65
CA PRO A 98 2.32 21.57 7.10
C PRO A 98 1.36 21.89 5.95
N ALA A 99 0.08 22.02 6.28
CA ALA A 99 -1.11 22.05 5.42
C ALA A 99 -1.13 23.08 4.28
N GLU A 100 -0.12 23.91 4.14
CA GLU A 100 -0.06 24.99 3.13
C GLU A 100 0.80 24.66 1.90
N SER A 101 1.55 23.56 1.93
CA SER A 101 2.33 23.15 0.77
C SER A 101 1.62 22.05 0.01
N LEU A 102 1.60 22.17 -1.32
CA LEU A 102 1.23 21.10 -2.23
C LEU A 102 1.83 19.78 -1.73
N LEU A 103 1.02 18.74 -1.59
CA LEU A 103 1.43 17.43 -1.10
C LEU A 103 2.62 16.93 -1.91
N LYS A 104 3.80 17.07 -1.34
CA LYS A 104 5.04 16.61 -1.95
C LYS A 104 5.14 15.10 -1.76
N ALA A 105 5.66 14.40 -2.76
CA ALA A 105 5.93 12.98 -2.66
C ALA A 105 7.00 12.71 -1.58
N GLY A 106 6.69 11.80 -0.66
CA GLY A 106 7.63 11.22 0.28
C GLY A 106 8.32 9.99 -0.28
N PRO A 107 9.08 9.24 0.55
CA PRO A 107 9.77 8.04 0.11
C PRO A 107 8.78 6.93 -0.30
N LYS A 108 9.18 6.13 -1.27
CA LYS A 108 8.55 4.83 -1.49
C LYS A 108 9.01 3.86 -0.41
N VAL A 109 8.09 3.12 0.19
CA VAL A 109 8.41 2.14 1.23
C VAL A 109 8.07 0.74 0.71
N TYR A 110 9.05 -0.15 0.76
CA TYR A 110 8.92 -1.52 0.27
C TYR A 110 8.89 -2.51 1.42
N PHE A 111 7.92 -3.40 1.42
CA PHE A 111 7.78 -4.49 2.39
C PHE A 111 7.80 -5.84 1.69
N SER A 112 8.27 -6.87 2.39
CA SER A 112 8.12 -8.26 1.96
C SER A 112 6.91 -8.92 2.63
N LEU A 113 6.21 -9.79 1.90
CA LEU A 113 5.19 -10.68 2.45
C LEU A 113 5.74 -12.01 2.98
N ARG A 114 7.06 -12.20 2.92
CA ARG A 114 7.73 -13.44 3.35
C ARG A 114 7.99 -13.52 4.85
N PHE A 115 7.94 -12.39 5.55
CA PHE A 115 8.16 -12.31 6.99
C PHE A 115 7.34 -11.17 7.61
N PRO A 116 7.10 -11.22 8.95
CA PRO A 116 6.34 -10.19 9.64
C PRO A 116 7.04 -8.83 9.63
N ALA A 117 6.24 -7.76 9.63
CA ALA A 117 6.71 -6.36 9.64
C ALA A 117 6.59 -5.68 11.01
N ASP A 118 6.37 -6.45 12.09
CA ASP A 118 6.01 -5.89 13.40
C ASP A 118 7.09 -5.02 14.05
N ASN A 119 8.36 -5.21 13.70
CA ASN A 119 9.50 -4.41 14.19
C ASN A 119 9.78 -3.15 13.33
N ILE A 120 9.14 -3.00 12.19
CA ILE A 120 9.42 -1.90 11.25
C ILE A 120 9.05 -0.52 11.80
N PRO A 121 7.95 -0.33 12.56
CA PRO A 121 7.63 0.98 13.12
C PRO A 121 8.75 1.61 13.95
N GLU A 122 9.45 0.82 14.74
CA GLU A 122 10.60 1.30 15.54
C GLU A 122 11.75 1.76 14.64
N ILE A 123 12.00 1.03 13.57
CA ILE A 123 13.05 1.37 12.59
C ILE A 123 12.69 2.67 11.86
N ILE A 124 11.46 2.82 11.41
CA ILE A 124 10.99 4.05 10.75
C ILE A 124 11.09 5.25 11.70
N ASN A 125 10.69 5.11 12.96
CA ASN A 125 10.82 6.17 13.95
C ASN A 125 12.28 6.56 14.16
N SER A 126 13.19 5.58 14.25
CA SER A 126 14.63 5.84 14.33
C SER A 126 15.19 6.55 13.11
N LEU A 127 14.73 6.19 11.90
CA LEU A 127 15.13 6.89 10.67
C LEU A 127 14.62 8.34 10.64
N LYS A 128 13.40 8.60 11.11
CA LYS A 128 12.84 9.96 11.21
C LYS A 128 13.66 10.86 12.13
N GLU A 129 14.28 10.30 13.18
CA GLU A 129 15.15 11.04 14.08
C GLU A 129 16.54 11.32 13.50
N LYS A 130 17.04 10.42 12.65
CA LYS A 130 18.40 10.47 12.11
C LYS A 130 18.52 11.09 10.73
N THR A 131 17.42 11.18 9.99
CA THR A 131 17.39 11.61 8.58
C THR A 131 16.23 12.56 8.32
N ALA A 132 16.31 13.31 7.22
CA ALA A 132 15.16 13.99 6.65
C ALA A 132 14.28 12.95 5.92
N PHE A 133 13.54 12.16 6.66
CA PHE A 133 12.78 11.01 6.16
C PHE A 133 11.92 11.34 4.94
N GLY A 134 11.17 12.45 4.97
CA GLY A 134 10.31 12.87 3.88
C GLY A 134 11.06 13.20 2.58
N SER A 135 12.35 13.44 2.64
CA SER A 135 13.21 13.72 1.49
C SER A 135 13.91 12.51 0.92
N LEU A 136 13.78 11.35 1.56
CA LEU A 136 14.33 10.11 1.05
C LEU A 136 13.61 9.70 -0.24
N GLN A 137 14.32 9.02 -1.13
CA GLN A 137 13.74 8.47 -2.36
C GLN A 137 12.98 7.17 -2.06
N TYR A 138 13.58 6.32 -1.23
CA TYR A 138 12.98 5.06 -0.82
C TYR A 138 13.49 4.59 0.54
N VAL A 139 12.69 3.71 1.17
CA VAL A 139 13.06 2.90 2.32
C VAL A 139 12.66 1.46 2.03
N ASP A 140 13.59 0.54 2.05
CA ASP A 140 13.42 -0.84 1.61
C ASP A 140 13.62 -1.83 2.75
N PHE A 141 12.53 -2.53 3.10
CA PHE A 141 12.47 -3.56 4.13
C PHE A 141 12.30 -4.98 3.55
N ARG A 142 12.60 -5.19 2.28
CA ARG A 142 12.42 -6.50 1.62
C ARG A 142 13.43 -7.56 2.02
N VAL A 143 14.48 -7.19 2.74
CA VAL A 143 15.45 -8.11 3.31
C VAL A 143 15.26 -8.18 4.82
N GLU A 144 15.04 -9.39 5.34
CA GLU A 144 14.79 -9.60 6.76
C GLU A 144 15.94 -9.04 7.62
N ASN A 145 15.57 -8.32 8.70
CA ASN A 145 16.51 -7.68 9.63
C ASN A 145 17.47 -6.65 9.00
N ARG A 146 17.14 -6.12 7.82
CA ARG A 146 17.91 -5.06 7.17
C ARG A 146 17.00 -3.96 6.63
N VAL A 147 17.50 -2.74 6.62
CA VAL A 147 16.86 -1.61 5.96
C VAL A 147 17.88 -0.93 5.04
N TYR A 148 17.43 -0.65 3.83
CA TYR A 148 18.17 0.14 2.85
C TYR A 148 17.38 1.42 2.55
N TYR A 149 18.06 2.53 2.44
CA TYR A 149 17.42 3.82 2.12
C TYR A 149 18.35 4.74 1.36
N LYS A 150 17.77 5.67 0.64
CA LYS A 150 18.49 6.68 -0.14
C LYS A 150 17.71 7.97 -0.18
#